data_ffdbf051d3341dd41e73d98b168e1649
#
_entry.id   ffdbf051d3341dd41e73d98b168e1649
#
_cell.length_a   1.000
_cell.length_b   1.000
_cell.length_c   1.000
_cell.angle_alpha   90.00
_cell.angle_beta   90.00
_cell.angle_gamma   90.00
#
_symmetry.space_group_name_H-M   'P 1'
#
loop_
_entity.id
_entity.type
_entity.pdbx_description
1 polymer ?
#
loop_
_entity_poly.entity_id
_entity_poly.type
_entity_poly.pdbx_seq_one_letter_code
_entity_poly.pdbx_strand_id
1 'polypeptide(L)'
;MEKDLDTKLYNEYLNGEKEAFELLYNKYKNKIQYFIYNIIKDYEKSEDITQEVFIYLLQNKVRENCSLKYYIYLIARSRAYNYINLERRRSELNDEYSLFESEKIENDVSDFIIKKEKEKELIKAINMLNDKYKNAIYLIKIEELSYKETSEILRRNN
;
A
#
# COMPACT_ATOMS: atom_id res chain seq x y z
N MET A 1 5.89 -17.27 9.84
CA MET A 1 7.22 -17.27 9.23
C MET A 1 7.59 -15.93 8.58
N GLU A 2 6.75 -15.37 7.72
CA GLU A 2 7.05 -14.04 7.15
C GLU A 2 7.09 -12.95 8.21
N LYS A 3 6.21 -13.00 9.20
CA LYS A 3 6.21 -12.06 10.32
C LYS A 3 7.53 -12.04 11.07
N ASP A 4 8.12 -13.22 11.26
CA ASP A 4 9.38 -13.36 11.97
C ASP A 4 10.55 -12.77 11.17
N LEU A 5 10.55 -12.97 9.86
CA LEU A 5 11.58 -12.40 8.98
C LEU A 5 11.52 -10.88 8.96
N ASP A 6 10.33 -10.31 8.81
CA ASP A 6 10.14 -8.86 8.80
C ASP A 6 10.58 -8.23 10.13
N THR A 7 10.19 -8.84 11.23
CA THR A 7 10.58 -8.38 12.57
C THR A 7 12.08 -8.44 12.74
N LYS A 8 12.70 -9.52 12.28
CA LYS A 8 14.15 -9.68 12.35
C LYS A 8 14.87 -8.60 11.54
N LEU A 9 14.43 -8.37 10.29
CA LEU A 9 15.02 -7.34 9.44
C LEU A 9 14.85 -5.95 10.04
N TYR A 10 13.68 -5.67 10.57
CA TYR A 10 13.42 -4.37 11.20
C TYR A 10 14.30 -4.16 12.43
N ASN A 11 14.47 -5.18 13.25
CA ASN A 11 15.37 -5.13 14.43
C ASN A 11 16.82 -4.94 14.02
N GLU A 12 17.27 -5.62 12.97
CA GLU A 12 18.61 -5.42 12.43
C GLU A 12 18.81 -3.97 11.94
N TYR A 13 17.79 -3.40 11.29
CA TYR A 13 17.82 -2.01 10.90
C TYR A 13 17.92 -1.08 12.12
N LEU A 14 17.15 -1.34 13.17
CA LEU A 14 17.21 -0.53 14.40
C LEU A 14 18.57 -0.61 15.08
N ASN A 15 19.28 -1.70 14.88
CA ASN A 15 20.64 -1.90 15.42
C ASN A 15 21.73 -1.29 14.52
N GLY A 16 21.33 -0.61 13.46
CA GLY A 16 22.27 0.12 12.59
C GLY A 16 22.57 -0.53 11.25
N GLU A 17 21.96 -1.68 10.92
CA GLU A 17 22.18 -2.33 9.64
C GLU A 17 21.23 -1.78 8.57
N LYS A 18 21.73 -0.84 7.83
CA LYS A 18 20.95 -0.16 6.76
C LYS A 18 20.48 -1.10 5.67
N GLU A 19 21.25 -2.14 5.38
CA GLU A 19 20.93 -3.12 4.35
C GLU A 19 19.64 -3.89 4.67
N ALA A 20 19.34 -4.10 5.95
CA ALA A 20 18.10 -4.76 6.37
C ALA A 20 16.88 -3.94 5.96
N PHE A 21 16.93 -2.61 6.07
CA PHE A 21 15.84 -1.75 5.61
C PHE A 21 15.68 -1.81 4.09
N GLU A 22 16.77 -1.86 3.36
CA GLU A 22 16.73 -1.99 1.89
C GLU A 22 16.01 -3.27 1.47
N LEU A 23 16.24 -4.38 2.18
CA LEU A 23 15.54 -5.63 1.93
C LEU A 23 14.04 -5.50 2.19
N LEU A 24 13.66 -4.83 3.27
CA LEU A 24 12.25 -4.56 3.56
C LEU A 24 11.62 -3.67 2.48
N TYR A 25 12.32 -2.63 2.09
CA TYR A 25 11.85 -1.73 1.03
C TYR A 25 11.61 -2.50 -0.27
N ASN A 26 12.57 -3.30 -0.69
CA ASN A 26 12.45 -4.07 -1.93
C ASN A 26 11.33 -5.11 -1.86
N LYS A 27 11.08 -5.65 -0.67
CA LYS A 27 9.99 -6.60 -0.46
C LYS A 27 8.62 -5.96 -0.61
N TYR A 28 8.44 -4.74 -0.10
CA TYR A 28 7.12 -4.13 0.05
C TYR A 28 6.80 -3.03 -0.95
N LYS A 29 7.79 -2.41 -1.59
CA LYS A 29 7.55 -1.21 -2.43
C LYS A 29 6.47 -1.42 -3.49
N ASN A 30 6.53 -2.51 -4.24
CA ASN A 30 5.57 -2.76 -5.31
C ASN A 30 4.19 -3.12 -4.75
N LYS A 31 4.16 -3.86 -3.66
CA LYS A 31 2.90 -4.26 -3.00
C LYS A 31 2.18 -3.06 -2.42
N ILE A 32 2.91 -2.17 -1.78
CA ILE A 32 2.35 -0.94 -1.20
C ILE A 32 1.88 -0.01 -2.31
N GLN A 33 2.66 0.14 -3.37
CA GLN A 33 2.26 0.96 -4.51
C GLN A 33 0.98 0.43 -5.16
N TYR A 34 0.86 -0.87 -5.32
CA TYR A 34 -0.36 -1.49 -5.84
C TYR A 34 -1.57 -1.17 -4.96
N PHE A 35 -1.40 -1.31 -3.64
CA PHE A 35 -2.45 -1.01 -2.68
C PHE A 35 -2.89 0.45 -2.77
N ILE A 36 -1.94 1.37 -2.80
CA ILE A 36 -2.21 2.80 -2.90
C ILE A 36 -2.86 3.13 -4.25
N TYR A 37 -2.36 2.55 -5.32
CA TYR A 37 -2.92 2.76 -6.66
C TYR A 37 -4.40 2.37 -6.73
N ASN A 38 -4.77 1.27 -6.08
CA ASN A 38 -6.18 0.86 -6.06
C ASN A 38 -7.08 1.87 -5.36
N ILE A 39 -6.51 2.70 -4.48
CA ILE A 39 -7.26 3.75 -3.77
C ILE A 39 -7.31 5.03 -4.58
N ILE A 40 -6.16 5.51 -5.08
CA ILE A 40 -6.07 6.85 -5.69
C ILE A 40 -6.18 6.86 -7.21
N LYS A 41 -5.95 5.72 -7.86
CA LYS A 41 -6.03 5.56 -9.33
C LYS A 41 -5.09 6.46 -10.13
N ASP A 42 -3.97 6.83 -9.55
CA ASP A 42 -2.93 7.64 -10.19
C ASP A 42 -1.58 6.94 -9.96
N TYR A 43 -0.96 6.48 -11.05
CA TYR A 43 0.26 5.67 -10.96
C TYR A 43 1.44 6.47 -10.40
N GLU A 44 1.67 7.67 -10.94
CA GLU A 44 2.80 8.50 -10.51
C GLU A 44 2.66 8.92 -9.04
N LYS A 45 1.46 9.32 -8.65
CA LYS A 45 1.19 9.70 -7.27
C LYS A 45 1.26 8.51 -6.33
N SER A 46 0.87 7.32 -6.78
CA SER A 46 1.01 6.12 -5.94
C SER A 46 2.47 5.81 -5.67
N GLU A 47 3.35 6.04 -6.64
CA GLU A 47 4.79 5.90 -6.44
C GLU A 47 5.32 6.92 -5.43
N ASP A 48 4.94 8.18 -5.57
CA ASP A 48 5.35 9.24 -4.64
C ASP A 48 4.89 8.96 -3.21
N ILE A 49 3.64 8.53 -3.05
CA ILE A 49 3.09 8.21 -1.72
C ILE A 49 3.79 6.99 -1.13
N THR A 50 4.12 6.01 -1.96
CA THR A 50 4.90 4.84 -1.50
C THR A 50 6.25 5.28 -0.93
N GLN A 51 6.93 6.20 -1.60
CA GLN A 51 8.18 6.78 -1.09
C GLN A 51 7.96 7.45 0.27
N GLU A 52 6.89 8.23 0.40
CA GLU A 52 6.55 8.90 1.67
C GLU A 52 6.31 7.90 2.81
N VAL A 53 5.67 6.76 2.52
CA VAL A 53 5.45 5.71 3.51
C VAL A 53 6.77 5.20 4.07
N PHE A 54 7.73 4.92 3.20
CA PHE A 54 9.03 4.40 3.64
C PHE A 54 9.88 5.46 4.33
N ILE A 55 9.79 6.72 3.91
CA ILE A 55 10.45 7.83 4.62
C ILE A 55 9.89 7.95 6.03
N TYR A 56 8.58 7.82 6.17
CA TYR A 56 7.95 7.84 7.50
C TYR A 56 8.47 6.71 8.39
N LEU A 57 8.62 5.51 7.82
CA LEU A 57 9.15 4.36 8.57
C LEU A 57 10.59 4.57 9.02
N LEU A 58 11.39 5.29 8.25
CA LEU A 58 12.77 5.62 8.62
C LEU A 58 12.81 6.60 9.80
N GLN A 59 11.82 7.46 9.92
CA GLN A 59 11.77 8.53 10.92
C GLN A 59 11.03 8.15 12.20
N ASN A 60 10.23 7.09 12.18
CA ASN A 60 9.33 6.74 13.27
C ASN A 60 9.39 5.24 13.57
N LYS A 61 9.46 4.92 14.87
CA LYS A 61 9.41 3.51 15.29
C LYS A 61 8.04 2.90 15.13
N VAL A 62 8.01 1.64 14.69
CA VAL A 62 6.79 0.84 14.66
C VAL A 62 6.33 0.56 16.09
N ARG A 63 5.03 0.60 16.32
CA ARG A 63 4.44 0.28 17.63
C ARG A 63 4.74 -1.17 18.00
N GLU A 64 5.08 -1.39 19.28
CA GLU A 64 5.54 -2.70 19.77
C GLU A 64 4.54 -3.84 19.58
N ASN A 65 3.25 -3.56 19.61
CA ASN A 65 2.20 -4.58 19.55
C ASN A 65 1.62 -4.80 18.15
N CYS A 66 2.28 -4.28 17.11
CA CYS A 66 1.82 -4.40 15.74
C CYS A 66 2.83 -5.16 14.90
N SER A 67 2.35 -6.01 13.98
CA SER A 67 3.23 -6.54 12.96
C SER A 67 3.68 -5.42 12.04
N LEU A 68 4.91 -5.52 11.52
CA LEU A 68 5.44 -4.51 10.61
C LEU A 68 4.56 -4.38 9.36
N LYS A 69 4.15 -5.50 8.79
CA LYS A 69 3.28 -5.53 7.60
C LYS A 69 1.99 -4.75 7.83
N TYR A 70 1.29 -5.04 8.92
CA TYR A 70 0.04 -4.35 9.27
C TYR A 70 0.28 -2.83 9.40
N TYR A 71 1.35 -2.46 10.08
CA TYR A 71 1.68 -1.05 10.31
C TYR A 71 1.99 -0.32 8.99
N ILE A 72 2.73 -0.94 8.09
CA ILE A 72 3.04 -0.35 6.78
C ILE A 72 1.75 -0.07 6.00
N TYR A 73 0.82 -1.02 5.99
CA TYR A 73 -0.46 -0.84 5.28
C TYR A 73 -1.35 0.22 5.93
N LEU A 74 -1.30 0.36 7.25
CA LEU A 74 -2.02 1.45 7.94
C LEU A 74 -1.51 2.81 7.48
N ILE A 75 -0.19 2.98 7.43
CA ILE A 75 0.41 4.23 6.97
C ILE A 75 0.05 4.50 5.51
N ALA A 76 0.16 3.48 4.67
CA ALA A 76 -0.15 3.60 3.25
C ALA A 76 -1.60 4.05 3.03
N ARG A 77 -2.53 3.45 3.75
CA ARG A 77 -3.93 3.84 3.67
C ARG A 77 -4.16 5.29 4.09
N SER A 78 -3.57 5.65 5.23
CA SER A 78 -3.70 7.01 5.75
C SER A 78 -3.20 8.04 4.74
N ARG A 79 -2.04 7.79 4.15
CA ARG A 79 -1.45 8.69 3.15
C ARG A 79 -2.29 8.76 1.89
N ALA A 80 -2.81 7.63 1.42
CA ALA A 80 -3.64 7.58 0.21
C ALA A 80 -4.94 8.37 0.39
N TYR A 81 -5.61 8.19 1.51
CA TYR A 81 -6.86 8.92 1.76
C TYR A 81 -6.63 10.40 2.03
N ASN A 82 -5.52 10.76 2.66
CA ASN A 82 -5.15 12.17 2.81
C ASN A 82 -4.98 12.83 1.43
N TYR A 83 -4.34 12.12 0.50
CA TYR A 83 -4.19 12.61 -0.88
C TYR A 83 -5.56 12.82 -1.55
N ILE A 84 -6.46 11.84 -1.45
CA ILE A 84 -7.80 11.96 -2.03
C ILE A 84 -8.55 13.14 -1.44
N ASN A 85 -8.48 13.34 -0.13
CA ASN A 85 -9.17 14.43 0.54
C ASN A 85 -8.62 15.79 0.11
N LEU A 86 -7.31 15.91 -0.07
CA LEU A 86 -6.69 17.14 -0.58
C LEU A 86 -7.12 17.43 -2.02
N GLU A 87 -7.13 16.42 -2.87
CA GLU A 87 -7.56 16.59 -4.26
C GLU A 87 -9.04 16.96 -4.37
N ARG A 88 -9.87 16.39 -3.49
CA ARG A 88 -11.28 16.75 -3.42
C ARG A 88 -11.47 18.22 -3.06
N ARG A 89 -10.72 18.72 -2.07
CA ARG A 89 -10.77 20.12 -1.67
C ARG A 89 -10.32 21.05 -2.80
N ARG A 90 -9.27 20.66 -3.53
CA ARG A 90 -8.81 21.43 -4.69
C ARG A 90 -9.84 21.48 -5.79
N SER A 91 -10.51 20.37 -6.08
CA SER A 91 -11.54 20.31 -7.12
C SER A 91 -12.78 21.10 -6.73
N GLU A 92 -13.13 21.17 -5.45
CA GLU A 92 -14.23 21.99 -4.95
C GLU A 92 -13.92 23.50 -5.08
N LEU A 93 -12.65 23.87 -4.94
CA LEU A 93 -12.20 25.26 -5.10
C LEU A 93 -12.06 25.67 -6.55
N ASN A 94 -11.85 24.73 -7.45
CA ASN A 94 -11.65 24.96 -8.88
C ASN A 94 -12.67 24.13 -9.68
N ASP A 95 -13.86 24.69 -9.91
CA ASP A 95 -14.92 24.01 -10.66
C ASP A 95 -14.48 23.54 -12.06
N GLU A 96 -13.43 24.12 -12.61
CA GLU A 96 -12.90 23.76 -13.92
C GLU A 96 -12.16 22.40 -13.94
N TYR A 97 -11.75 21.91 -12.78
CA TYR A 97 -11.01 20.64 -12.66
C TYR A 97 -11.89 19.44 -12.35
N SER A 98 -13.20 19.64 -12.20
CA SER A 98 -14.13 18.53 -11.95
C SER A 98 -14.27 17.57 -13.14
N LEU A 99 -13.65 17.92 -14.27
CA LEU A 99 -13.63 17.11 -15.49
C LEU A 99 -12.36 16.26 -15.64
N PHE A 100 -11.53 16.20 -14.62
CA PHE A 100 -10.40 15.27 -14.67
C PHE A 100 -10.93 13.85 -14.48
N GLU A 101 -11.37 13.28 -15.60
CA GLU A 101 -11.50 11.84 -15.67
C GLU A 101 -10.10 11.26 -15.42
N SER A 102 -9.96 10.55 -14.33
CA SER A 102 -8.78 9.74 -14.14
C SER A 102 -8.63 8.88 -15.39
N GLU A 103 -7.64 9.17 -16.20
CA GLU A 103 -7.26 8.26 -17.26
C GLU A 103 -7.03 6.92 -16.60
N LYS A 104 -7.87 5.96 -16.93
CA LYS A 104 -7.63 4.59 -16.55
C LYS A 104 -6.39 4.14 -17.30
N ILE A 105 -5.24 4.42 -16.73
CA ILE A 105 -4.03 3.80 -17.20
C ILE A 105 -4.18 2.33 -16.83
N GLU A 106 -4.53 1.51 -17.80
CA GLU A 106 -4.53 0.07 -17.64
C GLU A 106 -3.10 -0.40 -17.53
N ASN A 107 -2.45 -0.06 -16.42
CA ASN A 107 -1.17 -0.64 -16.13
C ASN A 107 -1.41 -2.08 -15.69
N ASP A 108 -0.79 -2.97 -16.39
CA ASP A 108 -0.79 -4.37 -16.03
C ASP A 108 -0.28 -4.50 -14.59
N VAL A 109 -1.09 -5.11 -13.75
CA VAL A 109 -0.77 -5.32 -12.33
C VAL A 109 0.53 -6.10 -12.15
N SER A 110 0.94 -6.84 -13.15
CA SER A 110 2.22 -7.54 -13.13
C SER A 110 3.40 -6.58 -12.92
N ASP A 111 3.25 -5.29 -13.27
CA ASP A 111 4.28 -4.28 -13.03
C ASP A 111 4.46 -3.96 -11.55
N PHE A 112 3.45 -4.16 -10.72
CA PHE A 112 3.50 -3.92 -9.29
C PHE A 112 4.05 -5.11 -8.51
N ILE A 113 3.77 -6.33 -8.95
CA ILE A 113 4.12 -7.55 -8.22
C ILE A 113 4.72 -8.57 -9.18
N ILE A 114 6.04 -8.57 -9.29
CA ILE A 114 6.76 -9.55 -10.07
C ILE A 114 7.13 -10.71 -9.13
N LYS A 115 6.23 -11.68 -8.99
CA LYS A 115 6.50 -12.89 -8.22
C LYS A 115 5.82 -14.09 -8.86
N LYS A 116 5.88 -15.21 -8.19
CA LYS A 116 5.41 -16.53 -8.64
C LYS A 116 4.17 -16.46 -9.53
N GLU A 117 4.12 -17.30 -10.56
CA GLU A 117 3.02 -17.34 -11.52
C GLU A 117 1.63 -17.50 -10.87
N LYS A 118 1.55 -18.23 -9.76
CA LYS A 118 0.30 -18.38 -9.00
C LYS A 118 -0.21 -17.05 -8.46
N GLU A 119 0.70 -16.20 -7.97
CA GLU A 119 0.32 -14.86 -7.49
C GLU A 119 -0.15 -13.99 -8.64
N LYS A 120 0.49 -14.09 -9.81
CA LYS A 120 0.09 -13.32 -11.00
C LYS A 120 -1.33 -13.68 -11.44
N GLU A 121 -1.68 -14.96 -11.47
CA GLU A 121 -3.02 -15.39 -11.83
C GLU A 121 -4.05 -14.90 -10.81
N LEU A 122 -3.72 -15.00 -9.52
CA LEU A 122 -4.61 -14.53 -8.47
C LEU A 122 -4.82 -13.01 -8.56
N ILE A 123 -3.78 -12.26 -8.83
CA ILE A 123 -3.88 -10.80 -8.98
C ILE A 123 -4.71 -10.43 -10.20
N LYS A 124 -4.56 -11.15 -11.32
CA LYS A 124 -5.42 -10.93 -12.47
C LYS A 124 -6.90 -11.15 -12.12
N ALA A 125 -7.19 -12.21 -11.36
CA ALA A 125 -8.54 -12.47 -10.91
C ALA A 125 -9.05 -11.37 -9.98
N ILE A 126 -8.21 -10.90 -9.06
CA ILE A 126 -8.54 -9.81 -8.14
C ILE A 126 -8.85 -8.53 -8.91
N ASN A 127 -8.08 -8.23 -9.96
CA ASN A 127 -8.29 -7.03 -10.77
C ASN A 127 -9.60 -7.02 -11.54
N MET A 128 -10.21 -8.16 -11.74
CA MET A 128 -11.55 -8.24 -12.34
C MET A 128 -12.65 -7.87 -11.35
N LEU A 129 -12.31 -7.78 -10.08
CA LEU A 129 -13.26 -7.41 -9.05
C LEU A 129 -13.51 -5.90 -9.02
N ASN A 130 -14.64 -5.52 -8.44
CA ASN A 130 -14.94 -4.13 -8.15
C ASN A 130 -13.87 -3.56 -7.21
N ASP A 131 -13.47 -2.31 -7.42
CA ASP A 131 -12.42 -1.63 -6.63
C ASP A 131 -12.64 -1.74 -5.12
N LYS A 132 -13.90 -1.74 -4.69
CA LYS A 132 -14.28 -1.90 -3.29
C LYS A 132 -13.70 -3.17 -2.66
N TYR A 133 -13.58 -4.23 -3.43
CA TYR A 133 -13.18 -5.54 -2.90
C TYR A 133 -11.73 -5.90 -3.19
N LYS A 134 -11.09 -5.21 -4.12
CA LYS A 134 -9.72 -5.54 -4.53
C LYS A 134 -8.74 -5.56 -3.37
N ASN A 135 -8.68 -4.48 -2.62
CA ASN A 135 -7.73 -4.36 -1.53
C ASN A 135 -8.05 -5.32 -0.38
N ALA A 136 -9.34 -5.53 -0.11
CA ALA A 136 -9.73 -6.47 0.94
C ALA A 136 -9.22 -7.88 0.64
N ILE A 137 -9.48 -8.36 -0.56
CA ILE A 137 -9.06 -9.71 -0.95
C ILE A 137 -7.54 -9.80 -1.07
N TYR A 138 -6.91 -8.75 -1.60
CA TYR A 138 -5.46 -8.70 -1.68
C TYR A 138 -4.80 -8.84 -0.30
N LEU A 139 -5.27 -8.08 0.68
CA LEU A 139 -4.71 -8.12 2.02
C LEU A 139 -4.92 -9.49 2.70
N ILE A 140 -6.07 -10.10 2.50
CA ILE A 140 -6.40 -11.38 3.12
C ILE A 140 -5.67 -12.54 2.43
N LYS A 141 -5.72 -12.59 1.10
CA LYS A 141 -5.24 -13.77 0.34
C LYS A 141 -3.76 -13.71 -0.03
N ILE A 142 -3.25 -12.54 -0.38
CA ILE A 142 -1.85 -12.41 -0.80
C ILE A 142 -0.96 -12.04 0.38
N GLU A 143 -1.36 -11.05 1.16
CA GLU A 143 -0.58 -10.61 2.31
C GLU A 143 -0.86 -11.42 3.57
N GLU A 144 -1.86 -12.27 3.54
CA GLU A 144 -2.20 -13.18 4.64
C GLU A 144 -2.47 -12.46 5.97
N LEU A 145 -3.00 -11.24 5.90
CA LEU A 145 -3.43 -10.53 7.10
C LEU A 145 -4.73 -11.11 7.63
N SER A 146 -4.94 -11.01 8.94
CA SER A 146 -6.17 -11.46 9.56
C SER A 146 -7.36 -10.62 9.11
N TYR A 147 -8.57 -11.14 9.27
CA TYR A 147 -9.78 -10.36 9.00
C TYR A 147 -9.85 -9.10 9.85
N LYS A 148 -9.41 -9.20 11.09
CA LYS A 148 -9.38 -8.05 12.00
C LYS A 148 -8.41 -6.98 11.52
N GLU A 149 -7.17 -7.37 11.19
CA GLU A 149 -6.17 -6.45 10.67
C GLU A 149 -6.62 -5.80 9.37
N THR A 150 -7.17 -6.59 8.46
CA THR A 150 -7.68 -6.10 7.19
C THR A 150 -8.83 -5.11 7.40
N SER A 151 -9.75 -5.44 8.29
CA SER A 151 -10.86 -4.56 8.66
C SER A 151 -10.36 -3.22 9.19
N GLU A 152 -9.36 -3.23 10.06
CA GLU A 152 -8.79 -2.00 10.62
C GLU A 152 -8.09 -1.15 9.56
N ILE A 153 -7.37 -1.79 8.61
CA ILE A 153 -6.72 -1.09 7.52
C ILE A 153 -7.75 -0.43 6.60
N LEU A 154 -8.82 -1.14 6.28
CA LEU A 154 -9.83 -0.66 5.32
C LEU A 154 -10.90 0.21 5.96
N ARG A 155 -10.89 0.34 7.28
CA ARG A 155 -11.89 1.11 8.01
C ARG A 155 -11.82 2.59 7.59
N ARG A 156 -12.95 3.10 7.09
CA ARG A 156 -13.05 4.50 6.73
C ARG A 156 -13.05 5.36 8.01
N ASN A 157 -12.12 6.29 8.07
CA ASN A 157 -12.23 7.37 9.04
C ASN A 157 -13.28 8.35 8.50
N ASN A 158 -14.37 8.42 9.18
CA ASN A 158 -15.37 9.46 8.95
C ASN A 158 -14.83 10.79 9.48
#